data_7f3cbb131aedee76ba131215ed102173
#
_entry.id   7f3cbb131aedee76ba131215ed102173
#
_cell.length_a   1.000
_cell.length_b   1.000
_cell.length_c   1.000
_cell.angle_alpha   90.00
_cell.angle_beta   90.00
_cell.angle_gamma   90.00
#
_symmetry.space_group_name_H-M   'P 1'
#
loop_
_entity.id
_entity.type
_entity.pdbx_description
1 polymer ?
#
loop_
_entity_poly.entity_id
_entity_poly.type
_entity_poly.pdbx_seq_one_letter_code
_entity_poly.pdbx_strand_id
1 'polypeptide(L)'
;MRLLAAFLLAACLHAADGWPQFRGNPQLTGVATGAVPATLKLLWTYDAGEGIQSSAAIAGGVVYVGVESADLLAIDLATGKLRWKYRAKDGIDESSPLVNDGVVYIGDIAGTLHAVRAADGKGLWTFKTDSEIRSSPVIAGDRLFIGSYDGNLYCLSVKDGKVLWKFTTSSYVHATPAIANGLVYIAGCDEIFRGLRIADGKEMFQFDSGGYTGASPAMLGQWAYFGTFNNDVAGADLTRKRIAWRYENPARQFPFYSSAAVSGDRVVLGGRDKVVHCLNAKTGKAIWSFATRARVDSSPAIAGGRVYIGSNDGRFYVLDLASGKKIWEFDAGAPLSASPAIAGGRIVIGSQDGKLYCFGA
;
A
#
# COMPACT_ATOMS: atom_id res chain seq x y z
N MET A 1 -51.36 8.02 -33.51
CA MET A 1 -50.02 7.43 -33.30
C MET A 1 -49.22 8.36 -32.38
N ARG A 2 -49.10 8.02 -31.10
CA ARG A 2 -48.28 8.78 -30.11
C ARG A 2 -46.99 7.98 -29.93
N LEU A 3 -45.85 8.54 -30.32
CA LEU A 3 -44.52 7.99 -30.05
C LEU A 3 -44.16 8.27 -28.60
N LEU A 4 -44.01 7.22 -27.79
CA LEU A 4 -43.37 7.29 -26.51
C LEU A 4 -41.83 7.29 -26.72
N ALA A 5 -41.18 8.40 -26.43
CA ALA A 5 -39.72 8.46 -26.31
C ALA A 5 -39.33 7.90 -24.96
N ALA A 6 -38.71 6.73 -24.92
CA ALA A 6 -38.09 6.16 -23.74
C ALA A 6 -36.73 6.84 -23.51
N PHE A 7 -36.62 7.66 -22.45
CA PHE A 7 -35.34 8.17 -21.96
C PHE A 7 -34.61 7.02 -21.22
N LEU A 8 -33.59 6.46 -21.84
CA LEU A 8 -32.60 5.63 -21.16
C LEU A 8 -31.72 6.55 -20.27
N LEU A 9 -31.98 6.56 -18.97
CA LEU A 9 -31.02 7.08 -18.01
C LEU A 9 -29.80 6.13 -18.01
N ALA A 10 -28.70 6.54 -18.65
CA ALA A 10 -27.40 5.94 -18.44
C ALA A 10 -26.97 6.25 -17.00
N ALA A 11 -27.13 5.28 -16.11
CA ALA A 11 -26.50 5.32 -14.80
C ALA A 11 -24.97 5.33 -15.04
N CYS A 12 -24.34 6.50 -14.90
CA CYS A 12 -22.89 6.57 -14.72
C CYS A 12 -22.55 5.77 -13.46
N LEU A 13 -22.10 4.53 -13.63
CA LEU A 13 -21.39 3.80 -12.60
C LEU A 13 -20.13 4.62 -12.28
N HIS A 14 -20.22 5.51 -11.31
CA HIS A 14 -19.06 6.06 -10.66
C HIS A 14 -18.32 4.84 -10.09
N ALA A 15 -17.09 4.60 -10.52
CA ALA A 15 -16.20 3.67 -9.85
C ALA A 15 -16.28 4.00 -8.35
N ALA A 16 -16.70 3.05 -7.53
CA ALA A 16 -16.89 3.28 -6.12
C ALA A 16 -15.59 3.85 -5.57
N ASP A 17 -15.66 5.05 -4.94
CA ASP A 17 -14.54 5.69 -4.28
C ASP A 17 -14.07 4.74 -3.18
N GLY A 18 -12.94 4.05 -3.39
CA GLY A 18 -12.42 3.01 -2.53
C GLY A 18 -10.90 3.02 -2.50
N TRP A 19 -10.36 2.38 -1.46
CA TRP A 19 -8.93 2.08 -1.27
C TRP A 19 -8.80 0.60 -0.94
N PRO A 20 -9.08 -0.31 -1.91
CA PRO A 20 -9.35 -1.72 -1.62
C PRO A 20 -8.12 -2.54 -1.25
N GLN A 21 -6.92 -1.98 -1.33
CA GLN A 21 -5.65 -2.67 -1.07
C GLN A 21 -4.54 -1.70 -0.66
N PHE A 22 -3.41 -2.25 -0.26
CA PHE A 22 -2.19 -1.45 -0.03
C PHE A 22 -1.90 -0.54 -1.22
N ARG A 23 -1.63 0.74 -0.97
CA ARG A 23 -1.39 1.80 -1.96
C ARG A 23 -2.56 2.09 -2.91
N GLY A 24 -3.78 1.57 -2.63
CA GLY A 24 -5.04 1.89 -3.29
C GLY A 24 -5.32 1.18 -4.61
N ASN A 25 -4.33 0.73 -5.35
CA ASN A 25 -4.49 0.08 -6.66
C ASN A 25 -3.36 -0.92 -6.98
N PRO A 26 -3.54 -1.81 -7.96
CA PRO A 26 -2.53 -2.84 -8.29
C PRO A 26 -1.18 -2.29 -8.77
N GLN A 27 -1.12 -1.06 -9.30
CA GLN A 27 0.10 -0.36 -9.67
C GLN A 27 0.83 0.25 -8.46
N LEU A 28 0.22 0.20 -7.27
CA LEU A 28 0.73 0.72 -6.01
C LEU A 28 1.07 2.22 -6.06
N THR A 29 0.32 3.00 -6.83
CA THR A 29 0.62 4.43 -7.04
C THR A 29 0.45 5.30 -5.81
N GLY A 30 -0.32 4.86 -4.81
CA GLY A 30 -0.60 5.65 -3.61
C GLY A 30 -1.47 6.89 -3.88
N VAL A 31 -2.28 6.88 -4.95
CA VAL A 31 -3.14 8.01 -5.35
C VAL A 31 -4.60 7.63 -5.19
N ALA A 32 -5.35 8.43 -4.43
CA ALA A 32 -6.80 8.31 -4.32
C ALA A 32 -7.49 9.05 -5.47
N THR A 33 -8.60 8.49 -5.94
CA THR A 33 -9.45 9.10 -6.98
C THR A 33 -10.50 10.02 -6.41
N GLY A 34 -10.85 9.84 -5.12
CA GLY A 34 -11.87 10.62 -4.43
C GLY A 34 -11.37 11.96 -3.89
N ALA A 35 -12.30 12.89 -3.71
CA ALA A 35 -12.01 14.17 -3.08
C ALA A 35 -11.84 14.03 -1.56
N VAL A 36 -10.89 14.76 -1.01
CA VAL A 36 -10.69 14.90 0.44
C VAL A 36 -11.06 16.33 0.85
N PRO A 37 -11.79 16.52 1.95
CA PRO A 37 -12.18 17.84 2.43
C PRO A 37 -10.99 18.79 2.61
N ALA A 38 -11.23 20.08 2.38
CA ALA A 38 -10.20 21.11 2.55
C ALA A 38 -9.71 21.21 4.00
N THR A 39 -10.64 21.13 4.94
CA THR A 39 -10.41 21.16 6.39
C THR A 39 -10.62 19.76 6.96
N LEU A 40 -9.68 19.29 7.74
CA LEU A 40 -9.75 17.99 8.40
C LEU A 40 -9.98 18.15 9.89
N LYS A 41 -10.81 17.26 10.43
CA LYS A 41 -10.96 17.03 11.88
C LYS A 41 -10.93 15.53 12.16
N LEU A 42 -10.59 15.16 13.37
CA LEU A 42 -10.74 13.79 13.86
C LEU A 42 -12.25 13.48 13.97
N LEU A 43 -12.70 12.45 13.26
CA LEU A 43 -14.09 12.01 13.27
C LEU A 43 -14.33 10.94 14.33
N TRP A 44 -13.44 9.95 14.38
CA TRP A 44 -13.48 8.88 15.38
C TRP A 44 -12.09 8.27 15.57
N THR A 45 -11.93 7.62 16.72
CA THR A 45 -10.79 6.77 17.06
C THR A 45 -11.33 5.42 17.48
N TYR A 46 -10.72 4.34 17.01
CA TYR A 46 -10.98 2.98 17.46
C TYR A 46 -9.72 2.45 18.15
N ASP A 47 -9.87 1.87 19.34
CA ASP A 47 -8.78 1.25 20.11
C ASP A 47 -8.79 -0.24 19.83
N ALA A 48 -7.73 -0.74 19.19
CA ALA A 48 -7.55 -2.15 18.89
C ALA A 48 -6.79 -2.92 19.98
N GLY A 49 -6.22 -2.20 20.95
CA GLY A 49 -5.49 -2.75 22.09
C GLY A 49 -4.02 -3.05 21.83
N GLU A 50 -3.64 -3.40 20.61
CA GLU A 50 -2.27 -3.74 20.19
C GLU A 50 -1.90 -3.00 18.90
N GLY A 51 -0.59 -2.89 18.61
CA GLY A 51 -0.04 -2.10 17.52
C GLY A 51 -0.68 -2.36 16.15
N ILE A 52 -0.81 -1.31 15.35
CA ILE A 52 -1.32 -1.36 13.99
C ILE A 52 -0.22 -0.87 13.05
N GLN A 53 0.52 -1.82 12.44
CA GLN A 53 1.49 -1.55 11.37
C GLN A 53 0.86 -1.80 9.97
N SER A 54 -0.14 -2.67 9.91
CA SER A 54 -0.95 -2.94 8.72
C SER A 54 -1.61 -1.65 8.23
N SER A 55 -1.52 -1.36 6.93
CA SER A 55 -2.23 -0.23 6.32
C SER A 55 -3.66 -0.64 5.99
N ALA A 56 -4.63 0.21 6.30
CA ALA A 56 -6.03 -0.12 6.11
C ALA A 56 -6.40 -0.27 4.63
N ALA A 57 -7.37 -1.16 4.35
CA ALA A 57 -8.15 -1.16 3.12
C ALA A 57 -9.55 -0.61 3.38
N ILE A 58 -10.12 0.12 2.43
CA ILE A 58 -11.47 0.70 2.53
C ILE A 58 -12.29 0.29 1.32
N ALA A 59 -13.37 -0.46 1.55
CA ALA A 59 -14.28 -0.89 0.50
C ALA A 59 -15.71 -0.97 1.02
N GLY A 60 -16.69 -0.52 0.22
CA GLY A 60 -18.10 -0.60 0.58
C GLY A 60 -18.48 0.08 1.91
N GLY A 61 -17.79 1.15 2.29
CA GLY A 61 -17.99 1.86 3.56
C GLY A 61 -17.49 1.10 4.80
N VAL A 62 -16.57 0.14 4.61
CA VAL A 62 -15.93 -0.64 5.67
C VAL A 62 -14.43 -0.45 5.61
N VAL A 63 -13.81 -0.27 6.76
CA VAL A 63 -12.36 -0.27 6.96
C VAL A 63 -11.93 -1.64 7.42
N TYR A 64 -10.97 -2.24 6.73
CA TYR A 64 -10.34 -3.50 7.10
C TYR A 64 -8.89 -3.24 7.49
N VAL A 65 -8.45 -3.77 8.63
CA VAL A 65 -7.07 -3.55 9.12
C VAL A 65 -6.60 -4.73 9.95
N GLY A 66 -5.34 -5.11 9.80
CA GLY A 66 -4.67 -6.11 10.63
C GLY A 66 -4.11 -5.49 11.90
N VAL A 67 -4.03 -6.27 12.97
CA VAL A 67 -3.49 -5.88 14.28
C VAL A 67 -2.43 -6.88 14.71
N GLU A 68 -1.40 -6.42 15.42
CA GLU A 68 -0.33 -7.29 15.95
C GLU A 68 -0.85 -8.39 16.88
N SER A 69 -2.04 -8.18 17.48
CA SER A 69 -2.75 -9.22 18.27
C SER A 69 -3.29 -10.38 17.45
N ALA A 70 -3.02 -10.47 16.15
CA ALA A 70 -3.58 -11.46 15.20
C ALA A 70 -5.06 -11.22 14.83
N ASP A 71 -5.62 -10.07 15.11
CA ASP A 71 -6.99 -9.75 14.71
C ASP A 71 -7.02 -9.02 13.36
N LEU A 72 -7.84 -9.49 12.42
CA LEU A 72 -8.33 -8.70 11.28
C LEU A 72 -9.64 -8.05 11.67
N LEU A 73 -9.70 -6.74 11.67
CA LEU A 73 -10.87 -5.96 12.08
C LEU A 73 -11.62 -5.44 10.85
N ALA A 74 -12.95 -5.45 10.90
CA ALA A 74 -13.83 -4.73 10.00
C ALA A 74 -14.60 -3.67 10.78
N ILE A 75 -14.37 -2.40 10.43
CA ILE A 75 -14.90 -1.25 11.15
C ILE A 75 -15.74 -0.41 10.19
N ASP A 76 -16.89 0.04 10.66
CA ASP A 76 -17.75 0.93 9.89
C ASP A 76 -17.05 2.28 9.65
N LEU A 77 -16.84 2.65 8.39
CA LEU A 77 -16.11 3.87 8.03
C LEU A 77 -16.82 5.14 8.53
N ALA A 78 -18.16 5.14 8.56
CA ALA A 78 -18.93 6.32 8.97
C ALA A 78 -18.89 6.55 10.47
N THR A 79 -18.92 5.48 11.26
CA THR A 79 -19.14 5.56 12.72
C THR A 79 -17.99 5.12 13.59
N GLY A 80 -16.96 4.45 13.02
CA GLY A 80 -15.86 3.85 13.78
C GLY A 80 -16.26 2.62 14.60
N LYS A 81 -17.47 2.08 14.43
CA LYS A 81 -17.93 0.91 15.17
C LYS A 81 -17.43 -0.38 14.55
N LEU A 82 -16.99 -1.32 15.40
CA LEU A 82 -16.63 -2.66 14.97
C LEU A 82 -17.86 -3.37 14.38
N ARG A 83 -17.72 -3.93 13.18
CA ARG A 83 -18.71 -4.80 12.55
C ARG A 83 -18.45 -6.28 12.88
N TRP A 84 -17.20 -6.69 12.70
CA TRP A 84 -16.73 -8.04 13.06
C TRP A 84 -15.20 -8.05 13.20
N LYS A 85 -14.70 -9.13 13.83
CA LYS A 85 -13.27 -9.46 13.83
C LYS A 85 -13.06 -10.93 13.50
N TYR A 86 -11.93 -11.18 12.83
CA TYR A 86 -11.47 -12.52 12.49
C TYR A 86 -10.11 -12.75 13.13
N ARG A 87 -9.92 -13.93 13.76
CA ARG A 87 -8.66 -14.30 14.39
C ARG A 87 -7.77 -15.05 13.41
N ALA A 88 -6.63 -14.48 13.04
CA ALA A 88 -5.57 -15.12 12.26
C ALA A 88 -4.80 -16.16 13.10
N LYS A 89 -3.80 -16.80 12.52
CA LYS A 89 -2.98 -17.80 13.23
C LYS A 89 -1.96 -17.15 14.14
N ASP A 90 -1.44 -16.00 13.74
CA ASP A 90 -0.45 -15.20 14.48
C ASP A 90 -0.61 -13.72 14.14
N GLY A 91 0.21 -12.86 14.73
CA GLY A 91 0.16 -11.41 14.54
C GLY A 91 0.11 -10.99 13.07
N ILE A 92 -0.67 -9.97 12.79
CA ILE A 92 -0.69 -9.31 11.50
C ILE A 92 0.15 -8.04 11.64
N ASP A 93 1.34 -8.09 11.07
CA ASP A 93 2.32 -7.02 11.13
C ASP A 93 2.15 -6.06 9.93
N GLU A 94 3.04 -6.09 8.95
CA GLU A 94 3.05 -5.16 7.82
C GLU A 94 2.08 -5.53 6.69
N SER A 95 1.67 -6.80 6.60
CA SER A 95 0.70 -7.23 5.59
C SER A 95 -0.58 -6.42 5.70
N SER A 96 -0.99 -5.80 4.61
CA SER A 96 -2.20 -4.98 4.53
C SER A 96 -3.32 -5.73 3.82
N PRO A 97 -4.59 -5.56 4.25
CA PRO A 97 -5.71 -6.26 3.61
C PRO A 97 -5.88 -5.86 2.15
N LEU A 98 -6.34 -6.83 1.35
CA LEU A 98 -6.89 -6.59 0.02
C LEU A 98 -8.35 -7.05 0.02
N VAL A 99 -9.25 -6.23 -0.51
CA VAL A 99 -10.67 -6.53 -0.65
C VAL A 99 -11.02 -6.71 -2.13
N ASN A 100 -11.51 -7.88 -2.49
CA ASN A 100 -11.96 -8.17 -3.85
C ASN A 100 -13.17 -9.09 -3.83
N ASP A 101 -14.23 -8.75 -4.57
CA ASP A 101 -15.45 -9.54 -4.74
C ASP A 101 -16.04 -10.10 -3.44
N GLY A 102 -16.09 -9.25 -2.40
CA GLY A 102 -16.66 -9.63 -1.11
C GLY A 102 -15.76 -10.53 -0.24
N VAL A 103 -14.49 -10.66 -0.59
CA VAL A 103 -13.47 -11.41 0.18
C VAL A 103 -12.34 -10.46 0.59
N VAL A 104 -11.89 -10.60 1.83
CA VAL A 104 -10.72 -9.90 2.38
C VAL A 104 -9.57 -10.91 2.46
N TYR A 105 -8.42 -10.56 1.90
CA TYR A 105 -7.20 -11.36 1.93
C TYR A 105 -6.14 -10.65 2.77
N ILE A 106 -5.42 -11.40 3.62
CA ILE A 106 -4.35 -10.86 4.48
C ILE A 106 -3.38 -11.96 4.91
N GLY A 107 -2.11 -11.63 5.01
CA GLY A 107 -1.07 -12.51 5.53
C GLY A 107 -0.80 -12.30 7.02
N ASP A 108 -0.26 -13.32 7.69
CA ASP A 108 0.21 -13.24 9.08
C ASP A 108 1.68 -13.66 9.21
N ILE A 109 2.30 -13.39 10.37
CA ILE A 109 3.71 -13.73 10.63
C ILE A 109 3.92 -15.23 10.90
N ALA A 110 2.87 -16.02 11.10
CA ALA A 110 2.99 -17.47 11.02
C ALA A 110 3.17 -17.97 9.58
N GLY A 111 3.06 -17.10 8.57
CA GLY A 111 3.15 -17.44 7.16
C GLY A 111 1.85 -18.00 6.59
N THR A 112 0.72 -17.60 7.13
CA THR A 112 -0.60 -18.00 6.63
C THR A 112 -1.26 -16.83 5.91
N LEU A 113 -1.66 -17.04 4.66
CA LEU A 113 -2.58 -16.15 3.94
C LEU A 113 -4.01 -16.61 4.24
N HIS A 114 -4.84 -15.69 4.65
CA HIS A 114 -6.25 -15.89 4.97
C HIS A 114 -7.15 -15.27 3.93
N ALA A 115 -8.20 -15.97 3.52
CA ALA A 115 -9.33 -15.44 2.77
C ALA A 115 -10.56 -15.44 3.67
N VAL A 116 -11.13 -14.26 3.90
CA VAL A 116 -12.19 -14.03 4.88
C VAL A 116 -13.37 -13.35 4.21
N ARG A 117 -14.59 -13.79 4.46
CA ARG A 117 -15.78 -13.16 3.90
C ARG A 117 -15.96 -11.75 4.46
N ALA A 118 -16.04 -10.76 3.58
CA ALA A 118 -16.14 -9.35 3.96
C ALA A 118 -17.42 -9.00 4.72
N ALA A 119 -18.51 -9.73 4.48
CA ALA A 119 -19.82 -9.47 5.07
C ALA A 119 -19.89 -9.80 6.57
N ASP A 120 -19.25 -10.88 7.00
CA ASP A 120 -19.44 -11.46 8.35
C ASP A 120 -18.16 -11.93 9.05
N GLY A 121 -16.99 -11.80 8.41
CA GLY A 121 -15.71 -12.22 8.97
C GLY A 121 -15.49 -13.74 8.99
N LYS A 122 -16.32 -14.53 8.28
CA LYS A 122 -16.13 -15.98 8.22
C LYS A 122 -14.94 -16.36 7.35
N GLY A 123 -14.01 -17.18 7.89
CA GLY A 123 -12.92 -17.76 7.11
C GLY A 123 -13.43 -18.63 5.98
N LEU A 124 -12.87 -18.44 4.77
CA LEU A 124 -13.23 -19.20 3.57
C LEU A 124 -12.19 -20.27 3.26
N TRP A 125 -10.93 -19.86 3.15
CA TRP A 125 -9.79 -20.74 2.95
C TRP A 125 -8.51 -20.10 3.48
N THR A 126 -7.47 -20.89 3.65
CA THR A 126 -6.13 -20.43 4.02
C THR A 126 -5.09 -21.10 3.15
N PHE A 127 -3.96 -20.42 2.95
CA PHE A 127 -2.77 -20.96 2.30
C PHE A 127 -1.55 -20.75 3.20
N LYS A 128 -0.71 -21.78 3.36
CA LYS A 128 0.45 -21.78 4.25
C LYS A 128 1.74 -21.72 3.44
N THR A 129 2.61 -20.78 3.76
CA THR A 129 4.00 -20.70 3.29
C THR A 129 4.95 -21.24 4.36
N ASP A 130 6.23 -21.41 4.02
CA ASP A 130 7.23 -21.97 4.96
C ASP A 130 7.83 -20.90 5.90
N SER A 131 7.49 -19.61 5.72
CA SER A 131 7.95 -18.50 6.56
C SER A 131 6.93 -17.37 6.59
N GLU A 132 7.22 -16.28 7.30
CA GLU A 132 6.37 -15.10 7.49
C GLU A 132 5.84 -14.51 6.18
N ILE A 133 4.63 -13.95 6.23
CA ILE A 133 4.04 -13.13 5.17
C ILE A 133 3.94 -11.69 5.67
N ARG A 134 4.90 -10.84 5.25
CA ARG A 134 4.89 -9.39 5.49
C ARG A 134 4.41 -8.61 4.28
N SER A 135 4.53 -9.19 3.09
CA SER A 135 3.97 -8.68 1.84
C SER A 135 2.45 -8.55 1.93
N SER A 136 1.88 -7.58 1.22
CA SER A 136 0.42 -7.48 1.06
C SER A 136 -0.02 -8.21 -0.20
N PRO A 137 -1.20 -8.85 -0.19
CA PRO A 137 -1.74 -9.51 -1.39
C PRO A 137 -2.14 -8.49 -2.45
N VAL A 138 -2.00 -8.87 -3.72
CA VAL A 138 -2.53 -8.14 -4.88
C VAL A 138 -3.21 -9.10 -5.84
N ILE A 139 -4.19 -8.63 -6.62
CA ILE A 139 -4.99 -9.47 -7.53
C ILE A 139 -4.95 -8.92 -8.95
N ALA A 140 -4.87 -9.85 -9.93
CA ALA A 140 -5.14 -9.63 -11.34
C ALA A 140 -6.08 -10.72 -11.86
N GLY A 141 -7.32 -10.36 -12.14
CA GLY A 141 -8.36 -11.31 -12.57
C GLY A 141 -8.62 -12.37 -11.50
N ASP A 142 -8.40 -13.64 -11.85
CA ASP A 142 -8.58 -14.81 -10.99
C ASP A 142 -7.31 -15.21 -10.21
N ARG A 143 -6.27 -14.40 -10.23
CA ARG A 143 -4.95 -14.68 -9.67
C ARG A 143 -4.60 -13.74 -8.53
N LEU A 144 -4.23 -14.30 -7.39
CA LEU A 144 -3.72 -13.59 -6.23
C LEU A 144 -2.20 -13.81 -6.13
N PHE A 145 -1.47 -12.74 -5.88
CA PHE A 145 -0.03 -12.75 -5.71
C PHE A 145 0.35 -12.36 -4.30
N ILE A 146 1.30 -13.08 -3.68
CA ILE A 146 1.80 -12.83 -2.34
C ILE A 146 3.26 -13.23 -2.23
N GLY A 147 4.08 -12.38 -1.64
CA GLY A 147 5.47 -12.67 -1.29
C GLY A 147 5.57 -13.27 0.10
N SER A 148 6.58 -14.11 0.32
CA SER A 148 6.89 -14.71 1.62
C SER A 148 8.39 -14.63 1.93
N TYR A 149 8.70 -14.68 3.21
CA TYR A 149 10.08 -14.77 3.70
C TYR A 149 10.74 -16.14 3.44
N ASP A 150 9.98 -17.11 2.93
CA ASP A 150 10.55 -18.35 2.40
C ASP A 150 11.24 -18.18 1.03
N GLY A 151 11.32 -16.93 0.53
CA GLY A 151 11.97 -16.59 -0.73
C GLY A 151 11.09 -16.77 -1.96
N ASN A 152 9.80 -17.05 -1.82
CA ASN A 152 8.91 -17.26 -2.95
C ASN A 152 7.90 -16.13 -3.14
N LEU A 153 7.65 -15.80 -4.41
CA LEU A 153 6.43 -15.17 -4.85
C LEU A 153 5.44 -16.27 -5.27
N TYR A 154 4.28 -16.32 -4.64
CA TYR A 154 3.22 -17.25 -4.96
C TYR A 154 2.15 -16.60 -5.82
N CYS A 155 1.65 -17.33 -6.81
CA CYS A 155 0.44 -17.04 -7.54
C CYS A 155 -0.60 -18.09 -7.19
N LEU A 156 -1.70 -17.65 -6.60
CA LEU A 156 -2.77 -18.51 -6.11
C LEU A 156 -4.07 -18.24 -6.86
N SER A 157 -4.93 -19.24 -6.93
CA SER A 157 -6.32 -19.08 -7.35
C SER A 157 -7.09 -18.31 -6.28
N VAL A 158 -7.76 -17.21 -6.62
CA VAL A 158 -8.61 -16.44 -5.70
C VAL A 158 -9.78 -17.28 -5.16
N LYS A 159 -10.21 -18.30 -5.91
CA LYS A 159 -11.36 -19.13 -5.58
C LYS A 159 -11.12 -20.04 -4.39
N ASP A 160 -9.95 -20.68 -4.31
CA ASP A 160 -9.69 -21.77 -3.36
C ASP A 160 -8.26 -21.77 -2.79
N GLY A 161 -7.44 -20.76 -3.09
CA GLY A 161 -6.09 -20.62 -2.56
C GLY A 161 -5.07 -21.62 -3.11
N LYS A 162 -5.42 -22.42 -4.15
CA LYS A 162 -4.47 -23.36 -4.75
C LYS A 162 -3.37 -22.64 -5.49
N VAL A 163 -2.14 -23.17 -5.37
CA VAL A 163 -0.98 -22.66 -6.10
C VAL A 163 -1.16 -22.92 -7.59
N LEU A 164 -1.15 -21.84 -8.39
CA LEU A 164 -1.12 -21.90 -9.84
C LEU A 164 0.31 -21.97 -10.34
N TRP A 165 1.19 -21.17 -9.75
CA TRP A 165 2.63 -21.22 -9.93
C TRP A 165 3.33 -20.51 -8.77
N LYS A 166 4.62 -20.73 -8.61
CA LYS A 166 5.50 -19.98 -7.73
C LYS A 166 6.81 -19.63 -8.41
N PHE A 167 7.41 -18.52 -8.00
CA PHE A 167 8.73 -18.08 -8.44
C PHE A 167 9.66 -17.95 -7.23
N THR A 168 10.81 -18.63 -7.25
CA THR A 168 11.77 -18.62 -6.15
C THR A 168 12.86 -17.59 -6.43
N THR A 169 13.11 -16.72 -5.47
CA THR A 169 14.22 -15.75 -5.43
C THR A 169 15.34 -16.27 -4.54
N SER A 170 16.48 -15.60 -4.51
CA SER A 170 17.60 -15.98 -3.63
C SER A 170 17.53 -15.37 -2.23
N SER A 171 16.46 -14.58 -1.91
CA SER A 171 16.24 -13.96 -0.61
C SER A 171 14.75 -13.75 -0.36
N TYR A 172 14.38 -13.05 0.71
CA TYR A 172 12.99 -12.78 1.09
C TYR A 172 12.23 -11.98 0.01
N VAL A 173 10.94 -12.28 -0.16
CA VAL A 173 10.02 -11.43 -0.94
C VAL A 173 9.18 -10.61 0.04
N HIS A 174 9.79 -9.53 0.55
CA HIS A 174 9.21 -8.64 1.55
C HIS A 174 8.18 -7.66 0.92
N ALA A 175 8.59 -6.99 -0.15
CA ALA A 175 7.79 -5.97 -0.80
C ALA A 175 6.49 -6.52 -1.39
N THR A 176 5.44 -5.71 -1.34
CA THR A 176 4.18 -6.01 -2.04
C THR A 176 4.42 -6.00 -3.54
N PRO A 177 4.01 -7.05 -4.28
CA PRO A 177 4.13 -7.08 -5.73
C PRO A 177 3.27 -6.00 -6.38
N ALA A 178 3.75 -5.35 -7.45
CA ALA A 178 2.95 -4.45 -8.26
C ALA A 178 2.48 -5.13 -9.56
N ILE A 179 1.30 -4.76 -10.04
CA ILE A 179 0.77 -5.30 -11.31
C ILE A 179 0.59 -4.17 -12.30
N ALA A 180 1.25 -4.28 -13.44
CA ALA A 180 1.10 -3.36 -14.56
C ALA A 180 1.45 -4.06 -15.87
N ASN A 181 0.90 -3.60 -16.99
CA ASN A 181 1.27 -4.02 -18.34
C ASN A 181 1.29 -5.56 -18.57
N GLY A 182 0.41 -6.30 -17.91
CA GLY A 182 0.33 -7.77 -18.01
C GLY A 182 1.41 -8.54 -17.25
N LEU A 183 2.21 -7.86 -16.44
CA LEU A 183 3.26 -8.44 -15.62
C LEU A 183 3.01 -8.17 -14.13
N VAL A 184 3.54 -9.06 -13.28
CA VAL A 184 3.75 -8.83 -11.86
C VAL A 184 5.20 -8.46 -11.63
N TYR A 185 5.43 -7.38 -10.88
CA TYR A 185 6.76 -6.84 -10.60
C TYR A 185 7.11 -7.04 -9.14
N ILE A 186 8.33 -7.48 -8.88
CA ILE A 186 8.91 -7.56 -7.54
C ILE A 186 10.26 -6.85 -7.51
N ALA A 187 10.50 -6.13 -6.43
CA ALA A 187 11.80 -5.63 -6.04
C ALA A 187 12.18 -6.41 -4.77
N GLY A 188 13.18 -7.28 -4.87
CA GLY A 188 13.47 -8.27 -3.83
C GLY A 188 14.58 -7.84 -2.86
N CYS A 189 14.65 -8.54 -1.72
CA CYS A 189 15.80 -8.48 -0.82
C CYS A 189 17.04 -9.17 -1.39
N ASP A 190 16.96 -9.74 -2.58
CA ASP A 190 18.08 -10.28 -3.36
C ASP A 190 18.70 -9.26 -4.34
N GLU A 191 18.35 -7.99 -4.17
CA GLU A 191 18.85 -6.86 -4.96
C GLU A 191 18.47 -6.91 -6.45
N ILE A 192 17.44 -7.68 -6.80
CA ILE A 192 17.00 -7.83 -8.20
C ILE A 192 15.56 -7.31 -8.35
N PHE A 193 15.39 -6.43 -9.34
CA PHE A 193 14.07 -6.04 -9.83
C PHE A 193 13.66 -6.96 -10.99
N ARG A 194 12.45 -7.55 -10.91
CA ARG A 194 11.96 -8.53 -11.90
C ARG A 194 10.57 -8.18 -12.41
N GLY A 195 10.35 -8.51 -13.69
CA GLY A 195 9.02 -8.55 -14.28
C GLY A 195 8.66 -9.98 -14.67
N LEU A 196 7.63 -10.56 -14.06
CA LEU A 196 7.18 -11.92 -14.28
C LEU A 196 5.84 -11.92 -15.02
N ARG A 197 5.63 -12.85 -15.95
CA ARG A 197 4.36 -12.98 -16.65
C ARG A 197 3.27 -13.51 -15.71
N ILE A 198 2.12 -12.82 -15.65
CA ILE A 198 1.01 -13.16 -14.76
C ILE A 198 0.52 -14.60 -15.00
N ALA A 199 0.51 -15.07 -16.25
CA ALA A 199 -0.10 -16.35 -16.63
C ALA A 199 0.62 -17.57 -16.04
N ASP A 200 1.95 -17.55 -15.97
CA ASP A 200 2.77 -18.73 -15.67
C ASP A 200 4.04 -18.45 -14.84
N GLY A 201 4.24 -17.20 -14.38
CA GLY A 201 5.41 -16.83 -13.58
C GLY A 201 6.73 -16.76 -14.34
N LYS A 202 6.71 -16.89 -15.68
CA LYS A 202 7.94 -16.81 -16.46
C LYS A 202 8.59 -15.43 -16.32
N GLU A 203 9.88 -15.41 -15.95
CA GLU A 203 10.65 -14.18 -15.91
C GLU A 203 10.83 -13.62 -17.33
N MET A 204 10.34 -12.40 -17.53
CA MET A 204 10.40 -11.68 -18.81
C MET A 204 11.63 -10.79 -18.89
N PHE A 205 12.09 -10.31 -17.73
CA PHE A 205 13.32 -9.58 -17.56
C PHE A 205 13.68 -9.43 -16.08
N GLN A 206 14.96 -9.17 -15.83
CA GLN A 206 15.49 -8.75 -14.54
C GLN A 206 16.61 -7.74 -14.72
N PHE A 207 16.90 -6.97 -13.68
CA PHE A 207 18.09 -6.14 -13.56
C PHE A 207 18.41 -5.86 -12.09
N ASP A 208 19.66 -5.52 -11.82
CA ASP A 208 20.14 -5.16 -10.49
C ASP A 208 19.41 -3.88 -9.99
N SER A 209 18.74 -3.96 -8.84
CA SER A 209 18.10 -2.83 -8.17
C SER A 209 19.11 -1.96 -7.41
N GLY A 210 20.32 -2.44 -7.20
CA GLY A 210 21.41 -1.73 -6.53
C GLY A 210 21.34 -1.76 -5.01
N GLY A 211 20.47 -2.57 -4.42
CA GLY A 211 20.37 -2.76 -2.98
C GLY A 211 19.08 -3.46 -2.57
N TYR A 212 19.06 -3.98 -1.34
CA TYR A 212 17.86 -4.58 -0.76
C TYR A 212 16.69 -3.61 -0.82
N THR A 213 15.48 -4.10 -1.10
CA THR A 213 14.28 -3.30 -1.07
C THR A 213 13.28 -3.86 -0.06
N GLY A 214 12.90 -3.03 0.93
CA GLY A 214 11.71 -3.24 1.76
C GLY A 214 10.52 -2.47 1.21
N ALA A 215 10.78 -1.47 0.37
CA ALA A 215 9.76 -0.65 -0.29
C ALA A 215 9.12 -1.39 -1.47
N SER A 216 7.81 -1.28 -1.60
CA SER A 216 7.06 -1.80 -2.75
C SER A 216 7.19 -0.86 -3.95
N PRO A 217 7.36 -1.37 -5.18
CA PRO A 217 7.55 -0.53 -6.35
C PRO A 217 6.23 0.15 -6.78
N ALA A 218 6.23 1.47 -6.87
CA ALA A 218 5.12 2.22 -7.46
C ALA A 218 5.29 2.30 -8.97
N MET A 219 4.24 1.92 -9.73
CA MET A 219 4.29 1.83 -11.18
C MET A 219 3.52 2.98 -11.83
N LEU A 220 4.14 3.71 -12.78
CA LEU A 220 3.45 4.72 -13.57
C LEU A 220 3.89 4.62 -15.05
N GLY A 221 3.00 4.15 -15.91
CA GLY A 221 3.32 3.90 -17.32
C GLY A 221 4.45 2.89 -17.47
N GLN A 222 5.58 3.30 -18.03
CA GLN A 222 6.77 2.48 -18.21
C GLN A 222 7.86 2.74 -17.17
N TRP A 223 7.47 3.24 -15.99
CA TRP A 223 8.38 3.55 -14.90
C TRP A 223 8.01 2.82 -13.63
N ALA A 224 9.04 2.40 -12.87
CA ALA A 224 8.92 1.93 -11.50
C ALA A 224 9.76 2.80 -10.56
N TYR A 225 9.22 3.09 -9.36
CA TYR A 225 9.88 3.92 -8.35
C TYR A 225 9.90 3.19 -7.02
N PHE A 226 11.08 3.06 -6.40
CA PHE A 226 11.23 2.38 -5.11
C PHE A 226 12.45 2.88 -4.34
N GLY A 227 12.39 2.80 -3.02
CA GLY A 227 13.51 3.06 -2.14
C GLY A 227 14.35 1.81 -1.93
N THR A 228 15.64 1.97 -1.59
CA THR A 228 16.54 0.88 -1.26
C THR A 228 17.18 1.07 0.12
N PHE A 229 17.76 0.00 0.65
CA PHE A 229 18.55 0.04 1.87
C PHE A 229 19.98 0.59 1.63
N ASN A 230 20.38 0.81 0.39
CA ASN A 230 21.62 1.51 0.02
C ASN A 230 21.48 3.04 0.09
N ASN A 231 20.48 3.53 0.83
CA ASN A 231 20.24 4.95 1.10
C ASN A 231 19.81 5.76 -0.13
N ASP A 232 19.26 5.11 -1.14
CA ASP A 232 18.83 5.76 -2.36
C ASP A 232 17.38 5.47 -2.75
N VAL A 233 16.85 6.28 -3.66
CA VAL A 233 15.59 6.08 -4.38
C VAL A 233 15.93 5.84 -5.84
N ALA A 234 15.40 4.77 -6.41
CA ALA A 234 15.60 4.42 -7.80
C ALA A 234 14.38 4.75 -8.66
N GLY A 235 14.61 5.30 -9.83
CA GLY A 235 13.66 5.36 -10.93
C GLY A 235 14.10 4.45 -12.07
N ALA A 236 13.32 3.39 -12.32
CA ALA A 236 13.63 2.40 -13.33
C ALA A 236 12.82 2.62 -14.62
N ASP A 237 13.49 2.61 -15.76
CA ASP A 237 12.90 2.62 -17.10
C ASP A 237 12.67 1.17 -17.56
N LEU A 238 11.42 0.74 -17.56
CA LEU A 238 11.03 -0.63 -17.90
C LEU A 238 11.15 -0.93 -19.40
N THR A 239 11.11 0.08 -20.26
CA THR A 239 11.37 -0.08 -21.69
C THR A 239 12.82 -0.44 -21.94
N ARG A 240 13.74 0.22 -21.22
CA ARG A 240 15.18 -0.04 -21.29
C ARG A 240 15.65 -1.11 -20.31
N LYS A 241 14.77 -1.59 -19.40
CA LYS A 241 15.02 -2.62 -18.40
C LYS A 241 16.25 -2.31 -17.54
N ARG A 242 16.30 -1.08 -17.00
CA ARG A 242 17.42 -0.62 -16.18
C ARG A 242 17.02 0.55 -15.27
N ILE A 243 17.84 0.79 -14.26
CA ILE A 243 17.78 2.02 -13.48
C ILE A 243 18.17 3.19 -14.39
N ALA A 244 17.30 4.19 -14.46
CA ALA A 244 17.51 5.40 -15.25
C ALA A 244 18.13 6.53 -14.42
N TRP A 245 17.77 6.61 -13.12
CA TRP A 245 18.30 7.56 -12.18
C TRP A 245 18.27 7.03 -10.75
N ARG A 246 19.15 7.57 -9.90
CA ARG A 246 19.17 7.38 -8.46
C ARG A 246 19.16 8.75 -7.77
N TYR A 247 18.56 8.79 -6.60
CA TYR A 247 18.57 9.95 -5.72
C TYR A 247 19.05 9.52 -4.34
N GLU A 248 20.05 10.20 -3.82
CA GLU A 248 20.52 10.09 -2.44
C GLU A 248 20.31 11.44 -1.75
N ASN A 249 19.95 11.43 -0.45
CA ASN A 249 19.93 12.67 0.30
C ASN A 249 21.37 13.14 0.58
N PRO A 250 21.81 14.29 0.03
CA PRO A 250 23.21 14.71 0.18
C PRO A 250 23.60 15.08 1.62
N ALA A 251 22.61 15.37 2.47
CA ALA A 251 22.86 15.76 3.85
C ALA A 251 22.82 14.57 4.84
N ARG A 252 22.12 13.48 4.49
CA ARG A 252 21.89 12.36 5.39
C ARG A 252 21.70 11.06 4.61
N GLN A 253 22.58 10.11 4.83
CA GLN A 253 22.50 8.80 4.17
C GLN A 253 21.81 7.80 5.10
N PHE A 254 20.54 7.49 4.81
CA PHE A 254 19.72 6.52 5.51
C PHE A 254 18.79 5.81 4.53
N PRO A 255 18.40 4.55 4.83
CA PRO A 255 17.52 3.76 3.97
C PRO A 255 16.16 4.41 3.72
N PHE A 256 15.59 4.10 2.56
CA PHE A 256 14.23 4.45 2.18
C PHE A 256 13.34 3.21 2.25
N TYR A 257 12.60 3.08 3.36
CA TYR A 257 11.69 1.96 3.60
C TYR A 257 10.26 2.24 3.09
N SER A 258 9.85 3.50 3.10
CA SER A 258 8.57 3.97 2.60
C SER A 258 8.38 3.64 1.12
N SER A 259 7.23 3.07 0.76
CA SER A 259 6.85 2.90 -0.66
C SER A 259 6.40 4.22 -1.26
N ALA A 260 6.87 4.54 -2.45
CA ALA A 260 6.60 5.83 -3.08
C ALA A 260 5.12 6.02 -3.42
N ALA A 261 4.64 7.28 -3.37
CA ALA A 261 3.45 7.71 -4.08
C ALA A 261 3.84 8.44 -5.37
N VAL A 262 3.18 8.13 -6.48
CA VAL A 262 3.52 8.70 -7.77
C VAL A 262 2.30 9.31 -8.45
N SER A 263 2.38 10.61 -8.77
CA SER A 263 1.31 11.37 -9.44
C SER A 263 1.92 12.38 -10.41
N GLY A 264 1.61 12.23 -11.70
CA GLY A 264 2.16 13.09 -12.74
C GLY A 264 3.69 13.01 -12.81
N ASP A 265 4.36 14.13 -12.59
CA ASP A 265 5.82 14.26 -12.59
C ASP A 265 6.45 14.18 -11.19
N ARG A 266 5.69 13.79 -10.16
CA ARG A 266 6.13 13.76 -8.77
C ARG A 266 6.17 12.36 -8.20
N VAL A 267 7.27 12.04 -7.54
CA VAL A 267 7.47 10.85 -6.71
C VAL A 267 7.68 11.32 -5.28
N VAL A 268 6.81 10.91 -4.36
CA VAL A 268 6.86 11.31 -2.95
C VAL A 268 7.07 10.09 -2.08
N LEU A 269 8.00 10.15 -1.12
CA LEU A 269 8.25 9.05 -0.17
C LEU A 269 8.87 9.57 1.12
N GLY A 270 8.76 8.79 2.19
CA GLY A 270 9.44 9.03 3.45
C GLY A 270 10.82 8.40 3.49
N GLY A 271 11.73 8.99 4.27
CA GLY A 271 13.07 8.47 4.51
C GLY A 271 13.34 8.21 5.99
N ARG A 272 14.22 7.26 6.29
CA ARG A 272 14.74 7.07 7.66
C ARG A 272 15.72 8.18 8.07
N ASP A 273 16.08 9.05 7.13
CA ASP A 273 16.78 10.31 7.33
C ASP A 273 15.92 11.41 8.00
N LYS A 274 14.66 11.09 8.36
CA LYS A 274 13.67 11.98 8.97
C LYS A 274 13.15 13.05 8.02
N VAL A 275 13.04 12.71 6.73
CA VAL A 275 12.60 13.65 5.69
C VAL A 275 11.55 12.99 4.81
N VAL A 276 10.54 13.76 4.42
CA VAL A 276 9.66 13.45 3.30
C VAL A 276 10.22 14.13 2.06
N HIS A 277 10.48 13.34 1.02
CA HIS A 277 11.08 13.80 -0.23
C HIS A 277 10.05 13.84 -1.35
N CYS A 278 10.12 14.85 -2.18
CA CYS A 278 9.44 14.89 -3.47
C CYS A 278 10.48 15.04 -4.58
N LEU A 279 10.48 14.09 -5.48
CA LEU A 279 11.42 14.02 -6.59
C LEU A 279 10.69 14.16 -7.92
N ASN A 280 11.39 14.65 -8.93
CA ASN A 280 10.89 14.64 -10.29
C ASN A 280 10.94 13.21 -10.85
N ALA A 281 9.82 12.68 -11.31
CA ALA A 281 9.67 11.29 -11.75
C ALA A 281 10.60 10.90 -12.91
N LYS A 282 10.95 11.83 -13.81
CA LYS A 282 11.79 11.54 -14.98
C LYS A 282 13.28 11.66 -14.70
N THR A 283 13.67 12.54 -13.78
CA THR A 283 15.08 12.91 -13.58
C THR A 283 15.65 12.55 -12.22
N GLY A 284 14.80 12.18 -11.24
CA GLY A 284 15.20 11.96 -9.85
C GLY A 284 15.62 13.21 -9.08
N LYS A 285 15.60 14.40 -9.70
CA LYS A 285 15.97 15.63 -9.01
C LYS A 285 14.97 15.98 -7.93
N ALA A 286 15.48 16.38 -6.77
CA ALA A 286 14.64 16.87 -5.67
C ALA A 286 13.87 18.13 -6.10
N ILE A 287 12.56 18.14 -5.80
CA ILE A 287 11.67 19.27 -6.02
C ILE A 287 11.50 20.03 -4.70
N TRP A 288 11.15 19.29 -3.64
CA TRP A 288 11.08 19.81 -2.28
C TRP A 288 11.36 18.69 -1.26
N SER A 289 11.64 19.08 -0.04
CA SER A 289 11.77 18.20 1.11
C SER A 289 11.07 18.81 2.33
N PHE A 290 10.56 17.94 3.22
CA PHE A 290 9.92 18.32 4.47
C PHE A 290 10.53 17.53 5.62
N ALA A 291 11.14 18.23 6.60
CA ALA A 291 11.78 17.59 7.75
C ALA A 291 10.75 17.20 8.82
N THR A 292 10.86 15.99 9.33
CA THR A 292 10.16 15.46 10.48
C THR A 292 11.10 15.31 11.67
N ARG A 293 10.58 14.90 12.85
CA ARG A 293 11.42 14.74 14.06
C ARG A 293 11.97 13.31 14.23
N ALA A 294 11.37 12.32 13.53
CA ALA A 294 11.83 10.93 13.52
C ALA A 294 11.74 10.36 12.10
N ARG A 295 12.21 9.12 11.91
CA ARG A 295 12.13 8.42 10.63
C ARG A 295 10.69 8.34 10.11
N VAL A 296 10.56 8.23 8.79
CA VAL A 296 9.27 8.16 8.09
C VAL A 296 9.20 6.83 7.34
N ASP A 297 8.70 5.80 8.01
CA ASP A 297 8.47 4.47 7.42
C ASP A 297 7.09 4.38 6.74
N SER A 298 6.12 5.20 7.15
CA SER A 298 4.81 5.34 6.51
C SER A 298 4.94 5.70 5.03
N SER A 299 4.13 5.07 4.18
CA SER A 299 4.10 5.36 2.75
C SER A 299 3.04 6.42 2.45
N PRO A 300 3.37 7.52 1.76
CA PRO A 300 2.45 8.64 1.56
C PRO A 300 1.27 8.26 0.67
N ALA A 301 0.10 8.85 0.92
CA ALA A 301 -1.03 8.86 -0.01
C ALA A 301 -1.21 10.27 -0.61
N ILE A 302 -1.62 10.33 -1.87
CA ILE A 302 -1.88 11.60 -2.59
C ILE A 302 -3.37 11.68 -2.93
N ALA A 303 -4.00 12.80 -2.57
CA ALA A 303 -5.35 13.14 -2.99
C ALA A 303 -5.54 14.66 -3.08
N GLY A 304 -6.24 15.14 -4.10
CA GLY A 304 -6.62 16.56 -4.22
C GLY A 304 -5.44 17.54 -4.15
N GLY A 305 -4.29 17.19 -4.71
CA GLY A 305 -3.08 18.03 -4.67
C GLY A 305 -2.37 18.09 -3.31
N ARG A 306 -2.65 17.14 -2.42
CA ARG A 306 -2.07 17.03 -1.09
C ARG A 306 -1.42 15.69 -0.86
N VAL A 307 -0.40 15.66 -0.01
CA VAL A 307 0.29 14.47 0.49
C VAL A 307 -0.13 14.22 1.93
N TYR A 308 -0.54 13.00 2.23
CA TYR A 308 -0.93 12.52 3.55
C TYR A 308 0.08 11.47 4.00
N ILE A 309 0.70 11.65 5.18
CA ILE A 309 1.79 10.76 5.60
C ILE A 309 1.92 10.73 7.13
N GLY A 310 2.11 9.54 7.68
CA GLY A 310 2.48 9.34 9.08
C GLY A 310 4.00 9.46 9.28
N SER A 311 4.41 9.69 10.52
CA SER A 311 5.83 9.69 10.92
C SER A 311 5.99 8.99 12.27
N ASN A 312 7.16 8.39 12.47
CA ASN A 312 7.52 7.78 13.77
C ASN A 312 7.71 8.82 14.88
N ASP A 313 7.61 10.13 14.59
CA ASP A 313 7.54 11.19 15.58
C ASP A 313 6.15 11.35 16.23
N GLY A 314 5.21 10.46 15.88
CA GLY A 314 3.84 10.46 16.40
C GLY A 314 2.91 11.43 15.69
N ARG A 315 3.30 11.99 14.54
CA ARG A 315 2.50 12.97 13.81
C ARG A 315 2.01 12.47 12.48
N PHE A 316 0.79 12.83 12.17
CA PHE A 316 0.20 12.71 10.85
C PHE A 316 0.26 14.06 10.16
N TYR A 317 0.93 14.14 9.02
CA TYR A 317 1.15 15.38 8.28
C TYR A 317 0.31 15.42 7.00
N VAL A 318 -0.18 16.62 6.67
CA VAL A 318 -0.76 16.96 5.37
C VAL A 318 0.09 18.05 4.74
N LEU A 319 0.66 17.77 3.58
CA LEU A 319 1.55 18.68 2.88
C LEU A 319 0.94 19.05 1.52
N ASP A 320 1.24 20.24 1.04
CA ASP A 320 0.94 20.66 -0.33
C ASP A 320 1.83 19.89 -1.31
N LEU A 321 1.26 19.20 -2.28
CA LEU A 321 2.01 18.38 -3.25
C LEU A 321 2.95 19.21 -4.13
N ALA A 322 2.58 20.45 -4.44
CA ALA A 322 3.39 21.29 -5.32
C ALA A 322 4.63 21.85 -4.62
N SER A 323 4.48 22.26 -3.35
CA SER A 323 5.51 23.04 -2.63
C SER A 323 6.11 22.33 -1.41
N GLY A 324 5.53 21.23 -0.92
CA GLY A 324 5.95 20.56 0.32
C GLY A 324 5.59 21.33 1.60
N LYS A 325 4.89 22.46 1.50
CA LYS A 325 4.48 23.24 2.69
C LYS A 325 3.47 22.46 3.51
N LYS A 326 3.64 22.46 4.84
CA LYS A 326 2.68 21.86 5.75
C LYS A 326 1.36 22.63 5.72
N ILE A 327 0.27 21.92 5.42
CA ILE A 327 -1.11 22.43 5.45
C ILE A 327 -1.75 22.19 6.81
N TRP A 328 -1.54 20.97 7.35
CA TRP A 328 -2.16 20.54 8.58
C TRP A 328 -1.34 19.43 9.24
N GLU A 329 -1.49 19.24 10.54
CA GLU A 329 -0.92 18.11 11.27
C GLU A 329 -1.84 17.69 12.41
N PHE A 330 -1.72 16.42 12.80
CA PHE A 330 -2.35 15.84 13.98
C PHE A 330 -1.29 15.12 14.82
N ASP A 331 -1.29 15.36 16.13
CA ASP A 331 -0.40 14.69 17.09
C ASP A 331 -1.14 13.46 17.64
N ALA A 332 -0.72 12.27 17.25
CA ALA A 332 -1.26 10.99 17.71
C ALA A 332 -0.63 10.54 19.02
N GLY A 333 0.53 11.11 19.39
CA GLY A 333 1.28 10.74 20.60
C GLY A 333 2.07 9.44 20.49
N ALA A 334 1.88 8.63 19.46
CA ALA A 334 2.56 7.37 19.23
C ALA A 334 3.00 7.23 17.76
N PRO A 335 4.04 6.45 17.42
CA PRO A 335 4.54 6.30 16.06
C PRO A 335 3.47 5.89 15.06
N LEU A 336 3.45 6.54 13.90
CA LEU A 336 2.57 6.25 12.78
C LEU A 336 3.39 5.65 11.64
N SER A 337 3.66 4.33 11.70
CA SER A 337 4.36 3.58 10.64
C SER A 337 3.43 3.04 9.57
N ALA A 338 2.17 2.76 9.90
CA ALA A 338 1.14 2.41 8.94
C ALA A 338 0.95 3.51 7.89
N SER A 339 0.48 3.13 6.69
CA SER A 339 0.23 4.09 5.61
C SER A 339 -1.23 4.51 5.59
N PRO A 340 -1.54 5.78 5.25
CA PRO A 340 -2.90 6.26 5.20
C PRO A 340 -3.68 5.62 4.03
N ALA A 341 -4.96 5.32 4.27
CA ALA A 341 -5.95 4.90 3.29
C ALA A 341 -6.98 6.02 3.10
N ILE A 342 -7.38 6.27 1.85
CA ILE A 342 -8.26 7.41 1.52
C ILE A 342 -9.44 6.93 0.68
N ALA A 343 -10.67 7.08 1.19
CA ALA A 343 -11.90 6.82 0.47
C ALA A 343 -13.10 7.54 1.10
N GLY A 344 -14.12 7.86 0.32
CA GLY A 344 -15.36 8.46 0.79
C GLY A 344 -15.17 9.80 1.51
N GLY A 345 -14.19 10.60 1.09
CA GLY A 345 -13.83 11.85 1.74
C GLY A 345 -13.20 11.69 3.13
N ARG A 346 -12.72 10.49 3.46
CA ARG A 346 -12.10 10.15 4.76
C ARG A 346 -10.71 9.62 4.59
N ILE A 347 -9.91 9.80 5.63
CA ILE A 347 -8.54 9.29 5.72
C ILE A 347 -8.45 8.45 6.99
N VAL A 348 -7.92 7.24 6.84
CA VAL A 348 -7.75 6.30 7.96
C VAL A 348 -6.27 5.93 8.09
N ILE A 349 -5.74 5.94 9.31
CA ILE A 349 -4.35 5.55 9.61
C ILE A 349 -4.26 4.89 11.00
N GLY A 350 -3.47 3.83 11.09
CA GLY A 350 -3.15 3.12 12.33
C GLY A 350 -1.92 3.67 13.02
N SER A 351 -1.79 3.44 14.32
CA SER A 351 -0.64 3.79 15.15
C SER A 351 -0.09 2.58 15.92
N GLN A 352 1.15 2.68 16.36
CA GLN A 352 1.82 1.59 17.09
C GLN A 352 1.31 1.41 18.53
N ASP A 353 0.49 2.34 19.05
CA ASP A 353 -0.20 2.19 20.35
C ASP A 353 -1.60 1.57 20.20
N GLY A 354 -1.92 1.01 19.03
CA GLY A 354 -3.17 0.29 18.77
C GLY A 354 -4.36 1.15 18.39
N LYS A 355 -4.17 2.44 18.14
CA LYS A 355 -5.29 3.31 17.73
C LYS A 355 -5.40 3.42 16.23
N LEU A 356 -6.63 3.33 15.74
CA LEU A 356 -6.99 3.62 14.36
C LEU A 356 -7.74 4.95 14.32
N TYR A 357 -7.18 5.92 13.63
CA TYR A 357 -7.74 7.27 13.49
C TYR A 357 -8.46 7.44 12.16
N CYS A 358 -9.59 8.12 12.16
CA CYS A 358 -10.30 8.55 10.95
C CYS A 358 -10.48 10.05 10.93
N PHE A 359 -10.09 10.68 9.85
CA PHE A 359 -10.22 12.11 9.60
C PHE A 359 -11.16 12.39 8.43
N GLY A 360 -11.82 13.55 8.46
CA GLY A 360 -12.73 14.03 7.42
C GLY A 360 -13.25 15.43 7.73
N ALA A 361 -14.37 15.83 7.09
CA ALA A 361 -15.04 17.10 7.38
C ALA A 361 -15.99 17.02 8.58
#